data_50dd5584b4ed9542127e3e75120c2166
#
_entry.id   50dd5584b4ed9542127e3e75120c2166
#
_cell.length_a   1.000
_cell.length_b   1.000
_cell.length_c   1.000
_cell.angle_alpha   90.00
_cell.angle_beta   90.00
_cell.angle_gamma   90.00
#
_symmetry.space_group_name_H-M   'P 1'
#
loop_
_entity.id
_entity.type
_entity.pdbx_description
1 polymer ?
#
loop_
_entity_poly.entity_id
_entity_poly.type
_entity_poly.pdbx_seq_one_letter_code
_entity_poly.pdbx_strand_id
1 'polypeptide(L)'
;MDEKRYTWNKETLLKHVPHDSILLLVASLENRTFVLELAADVSLSLSAELCSLRSLMFNEEGEFFLAGKANQIIDWYKTHRYCGSCGYETTLNKNQRVLTCPSCEIQYFPRINPCAIVLVTRGSEILLARNARFRTGFFSCLAGFIEIGESAEETVHREIKEEVGITVKNVRYKKSQSWPFPSQLMLGFHADYLLSLIHI
;
A
#
# COMPACT_ATOMS: atom_id res chain seq x y z
N MET A 1 27.99 -1.77 15.99
CA MET A 1 26.72 -1.14 15.61
C MET A 1 25.68 -2.21 15.76
N ASP A 2 24.75 -2.06 16.71
CA ASP A 2 23.67 -3.02 16.90
C ASP A 2 22.78 -3.01 15.66
N GLU A 3 22.60 -4.18 15.06
CA GLU A 3 21.76 -4.41 13.90
C GLU A 3 20.30 -4.03 14.29
N LYS A 4 19.71 -3.02 13.65
CA LYS A 4 18.33 -2.64 13.90
C LYS A 4 17.42 -3.80 13.50
N ARG A 5 16.66 -4.33 14.46
CA ARG A 5 15.71 -5.43 14.24
C ARG A 5 14.28 -4.90 14.28
N TYR A 6 13.47 -5.29 13.29
CA TYR A 6 12.05 -4.95 13.19
C TYR A 6 11.13 -6.14 13.51
N THR A 7 11.71 -7.27 13.89
CA THR A 7 10.99 -8.50 14.24
C THR A 7 11.47 -9.02 15.60
N TRP A 8 10.56 -9.58 16.38
CA TRP A 8 10.83 -10.19 17.67
C TRP A 8 10.38 -11.65 17.68
N ASN A 9 10.99 -12.44 18.53
CA ASN A 9 10.51 -13.78 18.81
C ASN A 9 9.10 -13.68 19.41
N LYS A 10 8.15 -14.50 18.90
CA LYS A 10 6.74 -14.50 19.33
C LYS A 10 6.59 -14.71 20.83
N GLU A 11 7.31 -15.66 21.42
CA GLU A 11 7.21 -15.98 22.85
C GLU A 11 7.70 -14.82 23.73
N THR A 12 8.75 -14.14 23.29
CA THR A 12 9.23 -12.95 23.96
C THR A 12 8.20 -11.83 23.91
N LEU A 13 7.61 -11.54 22.76
CA LEU A 13 6.64 -10.48 22.60
C LEU A 13 5.36 -10.76 23.39
N LEU A 14 4.86 -11.98 23.39
CA LEU A 14 3.61 -12.34 24.09
C LEU A 14 3.68 -12.19 25.61
N LYS A 15 4.87 -12.11 26.21
CA LYS A 15 5.04 -11.81 27.65
C LYS A 15 4.74 -10.34 27.99
N HIS A 16 4.76 -9.45 27.00
CA HIS A 16 4.61 -8.00 27.17
C HIS A 16 3.31 -7.44 26.60
N VAL A 17 2.42 -8.29 26.09
CA VAL A 17 1.14 -7.88 25.50
C VAL A 17 -0.02 -8.60 26.17
N PRO A 18 -1.25 -8.02 26.15
CA PRO A 18 -2.45 -8.66 26.66
C PRO A 18 -2.69 -10.03 26.04
N HIS A 19 -3.24 -10.97 26.81
CA HIS A 19 -3.48 -12.36 26.36
C HIS A 19 -4.50 -12.47 25.22
N ASP A 20 -5.38 -11.49 25.07
CA ASP A 20 -6.40 -11.39 24.01
C ASP A 20 -5.93 -10.67 22.77
N SER A 21 -4.65 -10.32 22.70
CA SER A 21 -4.06 -9.63 21.55
C SER A 21 -4.17 -10.48 20.28
N ILE A 22 -4.64 -9.85 19.20
CA ILE A 22 -4.86 -10.52 17.92
C ILE A 22 -3.57 -10.54 17.10
N LEU A 23 -3.13 -11.74 16.77
CA LEU A 23 -1.99 -12.00 15.89
C LEU A 23 -2.48 -12.31 14.48
N LEU A 24 -2.14 -11.45 13.53
CA LEU A 24 -2.49 -11.65 12.12
C LEU A 24 -1.28 -12.23 11.36
N LEU A 25 -1.49 -13.31 10.61
CA LEU A 25 -0.44 -13.95 9.81
C LEU A 25 -0.05 -13.07 8.62
N VAL A 26 1.21 -12.69 8.52
CA VAL A 26 1.79 -11.88 7.44
C VAL A 26 2.44 -12.74 6.37
N ALA A 27 3.31 -13.67 6.78
CA ALA A 27 4.03 -14.58 5.89
C ALA A 27 4.16 -15.98 6.52
N SER A 28 4.25 -17.01 5.69
CA SER A 28 4.27 -18.42 6.15
C SER A 28 5.25 -19.30 5.34
N LEU A 29 6.25 -18.72 4.64
CA LEU A 29 7.20 -19.51 3.86
C LEU A 29 8.11 -20.34 4.78
N GLU A 30 9.30 -19.88 5.09
CA GLU A 30 10.23 -20.61 5.96
C GLU A 30 9.90 -20.45 7.44
N ASN A 31 9.51 -19.23 7.85
CA ASN A 31 9.08 -18.91 9.21
C ASN A 31 7.73 -18.21 9.20
N ARG A 32 6.84 -18.57 10.14
CA ARG A 32 5.58 -17.86 10.31
C ARG A 32 5.81 -16.50 10.93
N THR A 33 5.56 -15.44 10.15
CA THR A 33 5.63 -14.06 10.61
C THR A 33 4.22 -13.54 10.89
N PHE A 34 4.03 -13.01 12.08
CA PHE A 34 2.77 -12.40 12.50
C PHE A 34 2.97 -10.91 12.74
N VAL A 35 1.89 -10.16 12.57
CA VAL A 35 1.82 -8.77 13.02
C VAL A 35 0.87 -8.68 14.19
N LEU A 36 1.23 -7.84 15.14
CA LEU A 36 0.46 -7.54 16.33
C LEU A 36 0.24 -6.03 16.37
N GLU A 37 -1.02 -5.62 16.56
CA GLU A 37 -1.32 -4.25 16.89
C GLU A 37 -1.19 -4.05 18.40
N LEU A 38 -0.47 -3.01 18.80
CA LEU A 38 -0.36 -2.59 20.20
C LEU A 38 -1.23 -1.36 20.43
N ALA A 39 -1.96 -1.34 21.54
CA ALA A 39 -2.64 -0.13 21.97
C ALA A 39 -1.61 0.96 22.29
N ALA A 40 -1.99 2.23 22.07
CA ALA A 40 -1.06 3.34 22.19
C ALA A 40 -0.50 3.55 23.61
N ASP A 41 -1.18 3.03 24.62
CA ASP A 41 -0.84 3.09 26.03
C ASP A 41 -0.03 1.89 26.54
N VAL A 42 0.18 0.86 25.69
CA VAL A 42 1.01 -0.29 26.04
C VAL A 42 2.47 0.14 26.08
N SER A 43 3.01 0.32 27.28
CA SER A 43 4.44 0.50 27.51
C SER A 43 5.17 -0.80 27.22
N LEU A 44 5.87 -0.87 26.10
CA LEU A 44 6.76 -1.99 25.80
C LEU A 44 8.01 -1.87 26.65
N SER A 45 8.22 -2.82 27.56
CA SER A 45 9.48 -2.97 28.32
C SER A 45 10.62 -3.52 27.44
N LEU A 46 10.40 -3.57 26.14
CA LEU A 46 11.40 -3.86 25.12
C LEU A 46 12.19 -2.59 24.82
N SER A 47 13.50 -2.70 24.63
CA SER A 47 14.33 -1.59 24.12
C SER A 47 14.00 -1.35 22.66
N ALA A 48 12.78 -0.86 22.39
CA ALA A 48 12.22 -0.66 21.05
C ALA A 48 11.94 0.81 20.80
N GLU A 49 12.26 1.29 19.62
CA GLU A 49 12.00 2.64 19.14
C GLU A 49 10.85 2.62 18.13
N LEU A 50 9.89 3.54 18.28
CA LEU A 50 8.81 3.72 17.32
C LEU A 50 9.32 4.47 16.10
N CYS A 51 9.14 3.88 14.92
CA CYS A 51 9.49 4.52 13.66
C CYS A 51 8.29 4.53 12.70
N SER A 52 8.30 5.47 11.76
CA SER A 52 7.27 5.50 10.71
C SER A 52 7.58 4.46 9.65
N LEU A 53 6.53 3.84 9.05
CA LEU A 53 6.72 2.94 7.89
C LEU A 53 7.46 3.63 6.74
N ARG A 54 7.29 4.95 6.56
CA ARG A 54 8.00 5.72 5.52
C ARG A 54 9.51 5.79 5.75
N SER A 55 9.98 5.79 7.01
CA SER A 55 11.42 5.80 7.30
C SER A 55 12.11 4.50 6.87
N LEU A 56 11.36 3.39 6.78
CA LEU A 56 11.89 2.11 6.33
C LEU A 56 12.11 2.03 4.81
N MET A 57 11.55 2.96 4.02
CA MET A 57 11.72 2.97 2.56
C MET A 57 13.19 3.10 2.11
N PHE A 58 14.04 3.62 2.97
CA PHE A 58 15.48 3.83 2.68
C PHE A 58 16.39 2.79 3.33
N ASN A 59 15.80 1.80 4.00
CA ASN A 59 16.49 0.66 4.60
C ASN A 59 16.55 -0.52 3.60
N GLU A 60 16.92 -1.70 4.09
CA GLU A 60 16.93 -2.91 3.27
C GLU A 60 15.53 -3.21 2.70
N GLU A 61 15.45 -3.53 1.42
CA GLU A 61 14.18 -3.74 0.70
C GLU A 61 13.26 -4.74 1.37
N GLY A 62 13.80 -5.83 1.93
CA GLY A 62 13.02 -6.89 2.56
C GLY A 62 12.23 -6.43 3.78
N GLU A 63 12.78 -5.54 4.59
CA GLU A 63 12.15 -5.04 5.81
C GLU A 63 10.98 -4.11 5.50
N PHE A 64 11.15 -3.22 4.55
CA PHE A 64 10.07 -2.33 4.11
C PHE A 64 8.88 -3.12 3.56
N PHE A 65 9.11 -4.12 2.73
CA PHE A 65 8.02 -4.93 2.16
C PHE A 65 7.30 -5.77 3.22
N LEU A 66 8.02 -6.33 4.17
CA LEU A 66 7.41 -7.09 5.27
C LEU A 66 6.57 -6.18 6.17
N ALA A 67 7.12 -5.06 6.59
CA ALA A 67 6.42 -4.06 7.42
C ALA A 67 5.23 -3.45 6.67
N GLY A 68 5.38 -3.17 5.39
CA GLY A 68 4.29 -2.68 4.53
C GLY A 68 3.14 -3.67 4.41
N LYS A 69 3.44 -4.95 4.20
CA LYS A 69 2.44 -6.02 4.18
C LYS A 69 1.74 -6.17 5.54
N ALA A 70 2.50 -6.06 6.63
CA ALA A 70 1.96 -6.08 7.98
C ALA A 70 0.98 -4.91 8.20
N ASN A 71 1.37 -3.70 7.82
CA ASN A 71 0.52 -2.51 7.92
C ASN A 71 -0.79 -2.66 7.13
N GLN A 72 -0.73 -3.16 5.89
CA GLN A 72 -1.93 -3.40 5.06
C GLN A 72 -2.88 -4.43 5.70
N ILE A 73 -2.35 -5.47 6.33
CA ILE A 73 -3.16 -6.50 6.99
C ILE A 73 -3.84 -5.95 8.23
N ILE A 74 -3.14 -5.16 9.05
CA ILE A 74 -3.73 -4.50 10.23
C ILE A 74 -4.82 -3.51 9.79
N ASP A 75 -4.52 -2.65 8.82
CA ASP A 75 -5.47 -1.66 8.31
C ASP A 75 -6.75 -2.33 7.79
N TRP A 76 -6.60 -3.38 6.98
CA TRP A 76 -7.74 -4.17 6.52
C TRP A 76 -8.54 -4.75 7.68
N TYR A 77 -7.91 -5.38 8.66
CA TYR A 77 -8.58 -5.97 9.81
C TYR A 77 -9.35 -4.92 10.62
N LYS A 78 -8.75 -3.77 10.88
CA LYS A 78 -9.36 -2.66 11.64
C LYS A 78 -10.57 -2.06 10.93
N THR A 79 -10.45 -1.85 9.63
CA THR A 79 -11.46 -1.15 8.83
C THR A 79 -12.63 -2.03 8.39
N HIS A 80 -12.56 -3.35 8.63
CA HIS A 80 -13.62 -4.30 8.25
C HIS A 80 -14.15 -5.10 9.45
N ARG A 81 -14.04 -4.54 10.66
CA ARG A 81 -14.57 -5.17 11.90
C ARG A 81 -16.08 -5.36 11.88
N TYR A 82 -16.80 -4.56 11.14
CA TYR A 82 -18.25 -4.63 11.00
C TYR A 82 -18.66 -4.77 9.54
N CYS A 83 -19.72 -5.52 9.31
CA CYS A 83 -20.29 -5.71 7.99
C CYS A 83 -20.89 -4.41 7.44
N GLY A 84 -20.44 -3.96 6.26
CA GLY A 84 -20.96 -2.76 5.60
C GLY A 84 -22.42 -2.87 5.15
N SER A 85 -22.99 -4.09 5.10
CA SER A 85 -24.39 -4.32 4.70
C SER A 85 -25.35 -4.37 5.89
N CYS A 86 -24.99 -5.10 6.96
CA CYS A 86 -25.95 -5.35 8.07
C CYS A 86 -25.43 -4.88 9.44
N GLY A 87 -24.21 -4.35 9.53
CA GLY A 87 -23.63 -3.85 10.77
C GLY A 87 -23.15 -4.91 11.77
N TYR A 88 -23.33 -6.21 11.48
CA TYR A 88 -22.84 -7.27 12.38
C TYR A 88 -21.31 -7.29 12.42
N GLU A 89 -20.75 -7.64 13.59
CA GLU A 89 -19.31 -7.85 13.73
C GLU A 89 -18.84 -9.03 12.87
N THR A 90 -17.77 -8.81 12.11
CA THR A 90 -17.18 -9.83 11.24
C THR A 90 -16.27 -10.77 12.02
N THR A 91 -16.12 -11.99 11.54
CA THR A 91 -15.25 -13.00 12.14
C THR A 91 -14.08 -13.32 11.22
N LEU A 92 -12.87 -13.39 11.81
CA LEU A 92 -11.66 -13.77 11.07
C LEU A 92 -11.65 -15.28 10.80
N ASN A 93 -11.51 -15.68 9.55
CA ASN A 93 -11.27 -17.07 9.18
C ASN A 93 -9.85 -17.49 9.58
N LYS A 94 -9.71 -18.62 10.29
CA LYS A 94 -8.40 -19.10 10.79
C LYS A 94 -7.48 -19.63 9.69
N ASN A 95 -8.07 -20.08 8.57
CA ASN A 95 -7.34 -20.74 7.48
C ASN A 95 -7.13 -19.85 6.26
N GLN A 96 -7.88 -18.77 6.15
CA GLN A 96 -7.86 -17.85 5.01
C GLN A 96 -7.77 -16.41 5.51
N ARG A 97 -7.18 -15.53 4.72
CA ARG A 97 -7.14 -14.11 5.01
C ARG A 97 -8.43 -13.45 4.55
N VAL A 98 -9.52 -13.73 5.26
CA VAL A 98 -10.86 -13.22 4.99
C VAL A 98 -11.61 -12.99 6.31
N LEU A 99 -12.33 -11.87 6.38
CA LEU A 99 -13.32 -11.58 7.40
C LEU A 99 -14.71 -11.93 6.83
N THR A 100 -15.50 -12.69 7.56
CA THR A 100 -16.83 -13.12 7.11
C THR A 100 -17.89 -12.58 8.06
N CYS A 101 -18.96 -12.03 7.53
CA CYS A 101 -20.12 -11.67 8.32
C CYS A 101 -20.91 -12.93 8.70
N PRO A 102 -21.13 -13.19 9.99
CA PRO A 102 -21.88 -14.40 10.39
C PRO A 102 -23.39 -14.31 10.11
N SER A 103 -23.91 -13.11 9.82
CA SER A 103 -25.34 -12.86 9.56
C SER A 103 -25.71 -12.96 8.07
N CYS A 104 -24.95 -12.36 7.18
CA CYS A 104 -25.25 -12.31 5.75
C CYS A 104 -24.17 -12.93 4.85
N GLU A 105 -23.21 -13.62 5.44
CA GLU A 105 -22.14 -14.40 4.78
C GLU A 105 -21.24 -13.60 3.82
N ILE A 106 -21.36 -12.27 3.80
CA ILE A 106 -20.48 -11.41 3.00
C ILE A 106 -19.04 -11.56 3.47
N GLN A 107 -18.13 -11.73 2.50
CA GLN A 107 -16.70 -11.89 2.72
C GLN A 107 -15.95 -10.59 2.39
N TYR A 108 -15.00 -10.23 3.27
CA TYR A 108 -14.14 -9.06 3.13
C TYR A 108 -12.69 -9.52 3.04
N PHE A 109 -12.13 -9.46 1.85
CA PHE A 109 -10.72 -9.72 1.60
C PHE A 109 -9.87 -8.45 1.82
N PRO A 110 -8.54 -8.59 2.04
CA PRO A 110 -7.66 -7.43 2.08
C PRO A 110 -7.82 -6.55 0.84
N ARG A 111 -8.05 -5.26 1.07
CA ARG A 111 -8.24 -4.32 -0.02
C ARG A 111 -6.90 -4.00 -0.69
N ILE A 112 -6.91 -3.98 -2.01
CA ILE A 112 -5.83 -3.48 -2.86
C ILE A 112 -6.43 -2.46 -3.81
N ASN A 113 -5.94 -1.21 -3.76
CA ASN A 113 -6.39 -0.14 -4.62
C ASN A 113 -5.40 0.02 -5.78
N PRO A 114 -5.77 -0.34 -7.03
CA PRO A 114 -4.88 -0.21 -8.17
C PRO A 114 -4.69 1.26 -8.54
N CYS A 115 -3.44 1.62 -8.87
CA CYS A 115 -3.05 2.98 -9.22
C CYS A 115 -2.03 2.93 -10.36
N ALA A 116 -2.29 3.64 -11.46
CA ALA A 116 -1.33 3.79 -12.54
C ALA A 116 -0.33 4.90 -12.22
N ILE A 117 0.95 4.68 -12.46
CA ILE A 117 2.00 5.68 -12.41
C ILE A 117 2.77 5.68 -13.72
N VAL A 118 3.02 6.85 -14.31
CA VAL A 118 3.55 6.93 -15.66
C VAL A 118 4.70 7.93 -15.78
N LEU A 119 5.79 7.47 -16.41
CA LEU A 119 6.86 8.32 -16.89
C LEU A 119 6.57 8.70 -18.35
N VAL A 120 6.27 9.99 -18.58
CA VAL A 120 6.08 10.53 -19.92
C VAL A 120 7.39 11.09 -20.44
N THR A 121 7.75 10.76 -21.68
CA THR A 121 8.99 11.20 -22.33
C THR A 121 8.71 11.98 -23.61
N ARG A 122 9.59 12.95 -23.91
CA ARG A 122 9.67 13.70 -25.17
C ARG A 122 11.13 13.81 -25.58
N GLY A 123 11.57 12.91 -26.46
CA GLY A 123 13.01 12.80 -26.80
C GLY A 123 13.83 12.48 -25.55
N SER A 124 14.75 13.37 -25.16
CA SER A 124 15.58 13.22 -23.96
C SER A 124 14.97 13.85 -22.69
N GLU A 125 13.78 14.44 -22.79
CA GLU A 125 13.11 15.09 -21.67
C GLU A 125 12.13 14.15 -21.00
N ILE A 126 11.92 14.32 -19.69
CA ILE A 126 10.93 13.63 -18.88
C ILE A 126 9.96 14.61 -18.25
N LEU A 127 8.71 14.21 -18.10
CA LEU A 127 7.70 14.97 -17.39
C LEU A 127 7.64 14.53 -15.95
N LEU A 128 7.88 15.46 -15.04
CA LEU A 128 7.69 15.29 -13.60
C LEU A 128 6.78 16.41 -13.08
N ALA A 129 5.94 16.08 -12.14
CA ALA A 129 5.04 17.01 -11.47
C ALA A 129 5.35 17.11 -9.97
N ARG A 130 4.91 18.19 -9.36
CA ARG A 130 4.99 18.41 -7.92
C ARG A 130 3.61 18.75 -7.39
N ASN A 131 3.11 17.93 -6.48
CA ASN A 131 1.92 18.28 -5.72
C ASN A 131 2.23 19.46 -4.80
N ALA A 132 1.34 20.45 -4.74
CA ALA A 132 1.49 21.65 -3.91
C ALA A 132 1.65 21.35 -2.41
N ARG A 133 1.15 20.17 -1.94
CA ARG A 133 1.29 19.70 -0.56
C ARG A 133 2.66 19.11 -0.24
N PHE A 134 3.48 18.79 -1.24
CA PHE A 134 4.82 18.27 -1.02
C PHE A 134 5.81 19.39 -0.69
N ARG A 135 6.83 19.03 0.09
CA ARG A 135 7.94 19.95 0.38
C ARG A 135 8.61 20.40 -0.92
N THR A 136 9.15 21.60 -0.89
CA THR A 136 9.90 22.18 -2.01
C THR A 136 11.01 21.23 -2.48
N GLY A 137 11.12 21.01 -3.79
CA GLY A 137 12.18 20.20 -4.39
C GLY A 137 11.84 18.72 -4.60
N PHE A 138 10.66 18.24 -4.17
CA PHE A 138 10.24 16.86 -4.42
C PHE A 138 9.33 16.78 -5.65
N PHE A 139 9.77 16.08 -6.69
CA PHE A 139 9.03 15.83 -7.91
C PHE A 139 8.81 14.33 -8.10
N SER A 140 7.70 13.95 -8.73
CA SER A 140 7.34 12.57 -9.03
C SER A 140 6.75 12.43 -10.43
N CYS A 141 6.69 11.20 -10.92
CA CYS A 141 5.83 10.85 -12.05
C CYS A 141 4.36 11.10 -11.69
N LEU A 142 3.54 11.32 -12.73
CA LEU A 142 2.08 11.43 -12.59
C LEU A 142 1.48 10.08 -12.19
N ALA A 143 0.50 10.09 -11.29
CA ALA A 143 -0.12 8.86 -10.82
C ALA A 143 -1.55 9.10 -10.35
N GLY A 144 -2.47 8.21 -10.73
CA GLY A 144 -3.85 8.25 -10.31
C GLY A 144 -4.48 6.87 -10.14
N PHE A 145 -5.61 6.83 -9.48
CA PHE A 145 -6.34 5.58 -9.26
C PHE A 145 -7.05 5.11 -10.53
N ILE A 146 -7.06 3.80 -10.72
CA ILE A 146 -7.90 3.17 -11.75
C ILE A 146 -9.35 3.25 -11.30
N GLU A 147 -10.21 3.82 -12.13
CA GLU A 147 -11.64 3.93 -11.85
C GLU A 147 -12.41 2.70 -12.32
N ILE A 148 -13.67 2.59 -11.85
CA ILE A 148 -14.53 1.46 -12.21
C ILE A 148 -14.78 1.47 -13.72
N GLY A 149 -14.45 0.35 -14.36
CA GLY A 149 -14.63 0.16 -15.80
C GLY A 149 -13.44 0.58 -16.66
N GLU A 150 -12.40 1.17 -16.08
CA GLU A 150 -11.17 1.52 -16.79
C GLU A 150 -10.16 0.36 -16.83
N SER A 151 -9.42 0.26 -17.93
CA SER A 151 -8.13 -0.42 -17.97
C SER A 151 -7.02 0.48 -17.38
N ALA A 152 -5.88 -0.11 -17.03
CA ALA A 152 -4.76 0.67 -16.52
C ALA A 152 -4.19 1.65 -17.57
N GLU A 153 -4.24 1.28 -18.85
CA GLU A 153 -3.83 2.12 -19.97
C GLU A 153 -4.77 3.31 -20.19
N GLU A 154 -6.08 3.11 -20.06
CA GLU A 154 -7.09 4.18 -20.12
C GLU A 154 -6.89 5.18 -18.97
N THR A 155 -6.63 4.68 -17.75
CA THR A 155 -6.30 5.52 -16.59
C THR A 155 -5.07 6.39 -16.89
N VAL A 156 -4.00 5.85 -17.50
CA VAL A 156 -2.82 6.64 -17.88
C VAL A 156 -3.23 7.80 -18.81
N HIS A 157 -4.06 7.56 -19.80
CA HIS A 157 -4.52 8.60 -20.73
C HIS A 157 -5.37 9.66 -20.02
N ARG A 158 -6.30 9.24 -19.16
CA ARG A 158 -7.19 10.16 -18.42
C ARG A 158 -6.39 11.02 -17.45
N GLU A 159 -5.60 10.41 -16.56
CA GLU A 159 -4.85 11.13 -15.52
C GLU A 159 -3.89 12.17 -16.12
N ILE A 160 -3.16 11.83 -17.19
CA ILE A 160 -2.26 12.78 -17.84
C ILE A 160 -3.07 13.93 -18.45
N LYS A 161 -4.23 13.66 -19.03
CA LYS A 161 -5.08 14.69 -19.61
C LYS A 161 -5.68 15.61 -18.54
N GLU A 162 -6.08 15.05 -17.41
CA GLU A 162 -6.68 15.80 -16.29
C GLU A 162 -5.63 16.64 -15.55
N GLU A 163 -4.48 16.05 -15.20
CA GLU A 163 -3.49 16.72 -14.37
C GLU A 163 -2.65 17.78 -15.13
N VAL A 164 -2.32 17.52 -16.40
CA VAL A 164 -1.38 18.37 -17.15
C VAL A 164 -1.86 18.77 -18.54
N GLY A 165 -3.05 18.35 -18.97
CA GLY A 165 -3.69 18.79 -20.22
C GLY A 165 -3.08 18.25 -21.51
N ILE A 166 -2.11 17.35 -21.45
CA ILE A 166 -1.43 16.78 -22.63
C ILE A 166 -2.02 15.43 -23.06
N THR A 167 -1.62 14.97 -24.23
CA THR A 167 -1.96 13.65 -24.76
C THR A 167 -0.70 12.80 -24.89
N VAL A 168 -0.83 11.49 -24.68
CA VAL A 168 0.26 10.53 -24.82
C VAL A 168 -0.09 9.40 -25.78
N LYS A 169 0.93 8.72 -26.28
CA LYS A 169 0.82 7.51 -27.09
C LYS A 169 1.82 6.46 -26.61
N ASN A 170 1.74 5.26 -27.20
CA ASN A 170 2.67 4.17 -26.91
C ASN A 170 2.78 3.89 -25.41
N VAL A 171 1.66 3.77 -24.71
CA VAL A 171 1.61 3.38 -23.29
C VAL A 171 2.13 1.96 -23.14
N ARG A 172 3.18 1.77 -22.36
CA ARG A 172 3.88 0.50 -22.19
C ARG A 172 4.04 0.17 -20.72
N TYR A 173 3.45 -0.93 -20.27
CA TYR A 173 3.64 -1.44 -18.91
C TYR A 173 5.12 -1.79 -18.65
N LYS A 174 5.60 -1.50 -17.46
CA LYS A 174 6.97 -1.78 -17.02
C LYS A 174 7.04 -2.78 -15.87
N LYS A 175 6.42 -2.46 -14.78
CA LYS A 175 6.38 -3.30 -13.57
C LYS A 175 5.29 -2.85 -12.62
N SER A 176 5.00 -3.68 -11.62
CA SER A 176 4.14 -3.31 -10.49
C SER A 176 4.88 -3.39 -9.17
N GLN A 177 4.38 -2.64 -8.19
CA GLN A 177 4.94 -2.61 -6.84
C GLN A 177 3.83 -2.35 -5.81
N SER A 178 3.84 -3.10 -4.71
CA SER A 178 3.00 -2.80 -3.57
C SER A 178 3.41 -1.48 -2.94
N TRP A 179 2.43 -0.64 -2.62
CA TRP A 179 2.62 0.66 -1.99
C TRP A 179 1.70 0.78 -0.78
N PRO A 180 2.22 0.50 0.44
CA PRO A 180 1.40 0.33 1.64
C PRO A 180 1.00 1.64 2.32
N PHE A 181 0.47 2.62 1.53
CA PHE A 181 0.04 3.93 2.03
C PHE A 181 -1.33 4.36 1.47
N PRO A 182 -2.44 3.77 1.97
CA PRO A 182 -2.50 2.65 2.90
C PRO A 182 -2.39 1.27 2.22
N SER A 183 -2.92 1.06 1.00
CA SER A 183 -3.05 -0.26 0.37
C SER A 183 -3.09 -0.19 -1.15
N GLN A 184 -2.11 0.44 -1.78
CA GLN A 184 -2.06 0.60 -3.23
C GLN A 184 -1.22 -0.49 -3.90
N LEU A 185 -1.61 -0.83 -5.14
CA LEU A 185 -0.77 -1.54 -6.11
C LEU A 185 -0.42 -0.55 -7.22
N MET A 186 0.83 -0.11 -7.26
CA MET A 186 1.33 0.78 -8.30
C MET A 186 1.63 -0.02 -9.56
N LEU A 187 1.01 0.34 -10.68
CA LEU A 187 1.25 -0.19 -12.02
C LEU A 187 2.06 0.85 -12.81
N GLY A 188 3.33 0.56 -13.05
CA GLY A 188 4.28 1.48 -13.67
C GLY A 188 4.25 1.40 -15.20
N PHE A 189 4.12 2.55 -15.86
CA PHE A 189 4.10 2.71 -17.30
C PHE A 189 5.16 3.68 -17.79
N HIS A 190 5.57 3.51 -19.05
CA HIS A 190 6.17 4.55 -19.88
C HIS A 190 5.20 4.96 -20.97
N ALA A 191 5.17 6.25 -21.31
CA ALA A 191 4.39 6.76 -22.44
C ALA A 191 5.19 7.85 -23.17
N ASP A 192 4.93 7.99 -24.47
CA ASP A 192 5.53 9.01 -25.28
C ASP A 192 4.57 10.21 -25.40
N TYR A 193 5.07 11.44 -25.23
CA TYR A 193 4.30 12.66 -25.47
C TYR A 193 3.79 12.69 -26.92
N LEU A 194 2.51 12.96 -27.08
CA LEU A 194 1.90 13.20 -28.39
C LEU A 194 1.67 14.70 -28.56
N LEU A 195 2.38 15.32 -29.49
CA LEU A 195 2.11 16.70 -29.89
C LEU A 195 0.66 16.80 -30.39
N SER A 196 -0.18 17.51 -29.65
CA SER A 196 -1.48 17.91 -30.17
C SER A 196 -1.27 19.00 -31.22
N LEU A 197 -1.83 18.81 -32.42
CA LEU A 197 -1.82 19.80 -33.49
C LEU A 197 -2.58 21.11 -33.13
N ILE A 198 -3.10 21.22 -31.90
CA ILE A 198 -3.90 22.36 -31.42
C ILE A 198 -3.03 23.46 -30.77
N HIS A 199 -1.72 23.28 -30.71
CA HIS A 199 -0.78 24.31 -30.21
C HIS A 199 0.03 25.00 -31.33
N ILE A 200 -0.61 25.23 -32.47
CA ILE A 200 -0.07 26.15 -33.50
C ILE A 200 -0.86 27.45 -33.45
#